data_94abb71025fd01d21086acbb1a0c9309
#
_entry.id   94abb71025fd01d21086acbb1a0c9309
#
_cell.length_a   1.000
_cell.length_b   1.000
_cell.length_c   1.000
_cell.angle_alpha   90.00
_cell.angle_beta   90.00
_cell.angle_gamma   90.00
#
_symmetry.space_group_name_H-M   'P 1'
#
loop_
_entity.id
_entity.type
_entity.pdbx_description
1 polymer ?
#
loop_
_entity_poly.entity_id
_entity_poly.type
_entity_poly.pdbx_seq_one_letter_code
_entity_poly.pdbx_strand_id
1 'polypeptide(L)'
;MRKELNIKQKRVMIYFITAAKELIESEGVEKLTVRKAAAAAGYNSATLYNYFEDMEELVIFASMGYLKQYIVDLENTLEDSMNALERYRTIYKVFGKTCLKRPEIFYYLFYGKYKKKLKNVISIYYELFPDELGHHDDDIIKMLTQGEIMERDLSLIHI
;
A
#
# COMPACT_ATOMS: atom_id res chain seq x y z
N MET A 1 10.09 -18.05 0.42
CA MET A 1 10.75 -17.02 1.28
C MET A 1 11.57 -16.11 0.40
N ARG A 2 11.17 -14.84 0.25
CA ARG A 2 12.06 -13.85 -0.41
C ARG A 2 13.30 -13.66 0.47
N LYS A 3 14.47 -13.68 -0.17
CA LYS A 3 15.75 -13.38 0.48
C LYS A 3 15.70 -11.94 1.01
N GLU A 4 16.20 -11.70 2.20
CA GLU A 4 16.28 -10.36 2.80
C GLU A 4 16.92 -9.36 1.83
N LEU A 5 16.25 -8.22 1.61
CA LEU A 5 16.71 -7.23 0.65
C LEU A 5 17.91 -6.48 1.22
N ASN A 6 18.99 -6.42 0.46
CA ASN A 6 20.14 -5.59 0.83
C ASN A 6 19.86 -4.09 0.55
N ILE A 7 20.69 -3.21 1.11
CA ILE A 7 20.52 -1.75 1.02
C ILE A 7 20.46 -1.25 -0.43
N LYS A 8 21.24 -1.83 -1.34
CA LYS A 8 21.21 -1.45 -2.76
C LYS A 8 19.89 -1.83 -3.41
N GLN A 9 19.37 -3.02 -3.12
CA GLN A 9 18.09 -3.48 -3.62
C GLN A 9 16.94 -2.61 -3.11
N LYS A 10 16.91 -2.29 -1.81
CA LYS A 10 15.93 -1.38 -1.21
C LYS A 10 15.91 -0.04 -1.92
N ARG A 11 17.07 0.59 -2.15
CA ARG A 11 17.15 1.88 -2.85
C ARG A 11 16.57 1.82 -4.26
N VAL A 12 16.91 0.79 -5.04
CA VAL A 12 16.40 0.65 -6.40
C VAL A 12 14.88 0.46 -6.39
N MET A 13 14.33 -0.36 -5.49
CA MET A 13 12.88 -0.52 -5.36
C MET A 13 12.20 0.79 -4.98
N ILE A 14 12.76 1.55 -4.04
CA ILE A 14 12.22 2.88 -3.65
C ILE A 14 12.15 3.80 -4.87
N TYR A 15 13.20 3.89 -5.69
CA TYR A 15 13.18 4.73 -6.88
C TYR A 15 12.08 4.33 -7.87
N PHE A 16 11.91 3.04 -8.15
CA PHE A 16 10.85 2.56 -9.03
C PHE A 16 9.46 2.83 -8.47
N ILE A 17 9.23 2.57 -7.18
CA ILE A 17 7.95 2.77 -6.51
C ILE A 17 7.58 4.26 -6.49
N THR A 18 8.52 5.13 -6.14
CA THR A 18 8.31 6.58 -6.11
C THR A 18 8.00 7.11 -7.51
N ALA A 19 8.80 6.74 -8.51
CA ALA A 19 8.58 7.14 -9.90
C ALA A 19 7.22 6.65 -10.43
N ALA A 20 6.83 5.41 -10.13
CA ALA A 20 5.52 4.88 -10.52
C ALA A 20 4.37 5.65 -9.84
N LYS A 21 4.50 5.98 -8.55
CA LYS A 21 3.51 6.77 -7.81
C LYS A 21 3.32 8.15 -8.43
N GLU A 22 4.40 8.88 -8.72
CA GLU A 22 4.36 10.20 -9.36
C GLU A 22 3.72 10.15 -10.75
N LEU A 23 4.02 9.12 -11.56
CA LEU A 23 3.40 8.91 -12.86
C LEU A 23 1.91 8.58 -12.76
N ILE A 24 1.51 7.76 -11.80
CA ILE A 24 0.10 7.45 -11.52
C ILE A 24 -0.65 8.72 -11.09
N GLU A 25 -0.06 9.56 -10.26
CA GLU A 25 -0.66 10.80 -9.81
C GLU A 25 -0.85 11.81 -10.95
N SER A 26 0.13 11.93 -11.83
CA SER A 26 0.12 12.93 -12.92
C SER A 26 -0.63 12.49 -14.17
N GLU A 27 -0.57 11.20 -14.53
CA GLU A 27 -1.08 10.70 -15.80
C GLU A 27 -2.18 9.64 -15.67
N GLY A 28 -2.35 9.05 -14.50
CA GLY A 28 -3.23 7.92 -14.23
C GLY A 28 -2.54 6.56 -14.42
N VAL A 29 -3.07 5.54 -13.73
CA VAL A 29 -2.50 4.17 -13.72
C VAL A 29 -2.48 3.54 -15.11
N GLU A 30 -3.46 3.86 -15.96
CA GLU A 30 -3.61 3.30 -17.31
C GLU A 30 -2.51 3.74 -18.28
N LYS A 31 -1.86 4.87 -18.02
CA LYS A 31 -0.77 5.39 -18.83
C LYS A 31 0.61 4.98 -18.33
N LEU A 32 0.68 4.29 -17.20
CA LEU A 32 1.92 3.79 -16.66
C LEU A 32 2.43 2.63 -17.52
N THR A 33 3.70 2.71 -17.94
CA THR A 33 4.38 1.65 -18.72
C THR A 33 5.74 1.37 -18.11
N VAL A 34 6.27 0.15 -18.33
CA VAL A 34 7.62 -0.24 -17.89
C VAL A 34 8.67 0.78 -18.34
N ARG A 35 8.57 1.25 -19.59
CA ARG A 35 9.51 2.22 -20.14
C ARG A 35 9.46 3.56 -19.42
N LYS A 36 8.27 4.09 -19.14
CA LYS A 36 8.08 5.34 -18.39
C LYS A 36 8.57 5.22 -16.96
N ALA A 37 8.18 4.16 -16.26
CA ALA A 37 8.60 3.91 -14.89
C ALA A 37 10.12 3.78 -14.78
N ALA A 38 10.76 3.03 -15.68
CA ALA A 38 12.20 2.86 -15.68
C ALA A 38 12.94 4.19 -15.99
N ALA A 39 12.48 4.94 -17.00
CA ALA A 39 13.06 6.24 -17.34
C ALA A 39 12.95 7.23 -16.18
N ALA A 40 11.78 7.33 -15.54
CA ALA A 40 11.57 8.21 -14.39
C ALA A 40 12.39 7.79 -13.16
N ALA A 41 12.58 6.48 -12.95
CA ALA A 41 13.44 5.96 -11.89
C ALA A 41 14.94 6.09 -12.17
N GLY A 42 15.34 6.50 -13.39
CA GLY A 42 16.75 6.59 -13.79
C GLY A 42 17.40 5.26 -14.18
N TYR A 43 16.60 4.27 -14.60
CA TYR A 43 17.06 2.93 -14.97
C TYR A 43 16.55 2.51 -16.35
N ASN A 44 17.06 1.37 -16.85
CA ASN A 44 16.51 0.73 -18.05
C ASN A 44 15.36 -0.22 -17.68
N SER A 45 14.55 -0.56 -18.69
CA SER A 45 13.38 -1.43 -18.51
C SER A 45 13.73 -2.84 -17.99
N ALA A 46 14.91 -3.38 -18.34
CA ALA A 46 15.33 -4.70 -17.88
C ALA A 46 15.61 -4.71 -16.36
N THR A 47 16.05 -3.58 -15.80
CA THR A 47 16.29 -3.47 -14.36
C THR A 47 15.03 -3.66 -13.54
N LEU A 48 13.87 -3.22 -14.03
CA LEU A 48 12.58 -3.39 -13.33
C LEU A 48 12.32 -4.87 -12.99
N TYR A 49 12.52 -5.75 -13.96
CA TYR A 49 12.23 -7.18 -13.81
C TYR A 49 13.18 -7.93 -12.85
N ASN A 50 14.26 -7.30 -12.42
CA ASN A 50 15.11 -7.85 -11.35
C ASN A 50 14.49 -7.68 -9.96
N TYR A 51 13.49 -6.79 -9.81
CA TYR A 51 12.89 -6.40 -8.53
C TYR A 51 11.38 -6.69 -8.46
N PHE A 52 10.70 -6.62 -9.59
CA PHE A 52 9.25 -6.84 -9.70
C PHE A 52 8.99 -7.92 -10.75
N GLU A 53 8.02 -8.79 -10.50
CA GLU A 53 7.63 -9.85 -11.46
C GLU A 53 7.16 -9.24 -12.79
N ASP A 54 6.36 -8.19 -12.69
CA ASP A 54 5.85 -7.45 -13.83
C ASP A 54 5.42 -6.03 -13.43
N MET A 55 4.81 -5.33 -14.39
CA MET A 55 4.33 -3.97 -14.20
C MET A 55 3.21 -3.88 -13.15
N GLU A 56 2.34 -4.88 -13.08
CA GLU A 56 1.22 -4.89 -12.14
C GLU A 56 1.72 -5.02 -10.69
N GLU A 57 2.79 -5.78 -10.45
CA GLU A 57 3.41 -5.82 -9.12
C GLU A 57 3.95 -4.44 -8.73
N LEU A 58 4.59 -3.70 -9.64
CA LEU A 58 5.02 -2.33 -9.37
C LEU A 58 3.84 -1.39 -9.09
N VAL A 59 2.74 -1.52 -9.85
CA VAL A 59 1.50 -0.75 -9.63
C VAL A 59 0.99 -0.98 -8.21
N ILE A 60 0.95 -2.23 -7.72
CA ILE A 60 0.49 -2.52 -6.36
C ILE A 60 1.41 -1.89 -5.31
N PHE A 61 2.73 -1.98 -5.47
CA PHE A 61 3.64 -1.29 -4.58
C PHE A 61 3.45 0.24 -4.58
N ALA A 62 3.29 0.85 -5.76
CA ALA A 62 3.02 2.28 -5.86
C ALA A 62 1.66 2.67 -5.27
N SER A 63 0.67 1.79 -5.38
CA SER A 63 -0.67 1.97 -4.83
C SER A 63 -0.70 1.96 -3.30
N MET A 64 0.25 1.31 -2.64
CA MET A 64 0.35 1.32 -1.18
C MET A 64 0.50 2.72 -0.60
N GLY A 65 1.18 3.64 -1.29
CA GLY A 65 1.34 5.03 -0.84
C GLY A 65 0.01 5.80 -0.69
N TYR A 66 -1.06 5.37 -1.38
CA TYR A 66 -2.38 5.99 -1.24
C TYR A 66 -3.07 5.62 0.08
N LEU A 67 -2.63 4.58 0.76
CA LEU A 67 -3.09 4.24 2.10
C LEU A 67 -2.59 5.22 3.17
N LYS A 68 -1.54 5.99 2.89
CA LYS A 68 -1.01 6.99 3.85
C LYS A 68 -2.09 7.99 4.27
N GLN A 69 -2.88 8.52 3.30
CA GLN A 69 -3.96 9.45 3.64
C GLN A 69 -5.05 8.78 4.48
N TYR A 70 -5.35 7.51 4.20
CA TYR A 70 -6.26 6.72 5.03
C TYR A 70 -5.75 6.59 6.46
N ILE A 71 -4.46 6.35 6.64
CA ILE A 71 -3.83 6.27 7.97
C ILE A 71 -3.97 7.59 8.72
N VAL A 72 -3.62 8.70 8.07
CA VAL A 72 -3.76 10.06 8.65
C VAL A 72 -5.23 10.38 9.00
N ASP A 73 -6.16 10.03 8.11
CA ASP A 73 -7.59 10.25 8.35
C ASP A 73 -8.10 9.41 9.53
N LEU A 74 -7.57 8.19 9.73
CA LEU A 74 -7.87 7.36 10.92
C LEU A 74 -7.33 8.00 12.20
N GLU A 75 -6.05 8.40 12.23
CA GLU A 75 -5.43 9.06 13.39
C GLU A 75 -6.23 10.27 13.85
N ASN A 76 -6.72 11.08 12.89
CA ASN A 76 -7.49 12.27 13.17
C ASN A 76 -8.96 12.02 13.56
N THR A 77 -9.47 10.81 13.36
CA THR A 77 -10.90 10.51 13.52
C THR A 77 -11.17 9.57 14.69
N LEU A 78 -10.21 8.68 15.03
CA LEU A 78 -10.35 7.75 16.14
C LEU A 78 -10.10 8.48 17.47
N GLU A 79 -10.97 8.23 18.44
CA GLU A 79 -10.88 8.76 19.80
C GLU A 79 -10.82 7.59 20.80
N ASP A 80 -10.03 7.74 21.86
CA ASP A 80 -9.90 6.72 22.92
C ASP A 80 -11.21 6.43 23.65
N SER A 81 -12.14 7.39 23.63
CA SER A 81 -13.48 7.26 24.21
C SER A 81 -14.44 6.37 23.43
N MET A 82 -14.13 6.03 22.17
CA MET A 82 -14.99 5.22 21.31
C MET A 82 -15.07 3.78 21.81
N ASN A 83 -16.30 3.25 21.91
CA ASN A 83 -16.48 1.80 22.09
C ASN A 83 -16.15 1.01 20.80
N ALA A 84 -16.04 -0.31 20.92
CA ALA A 84 -15.63 -1.18 19.81
C ALA A 84 -16.53 -1.03 18.55
N LEU A 85 -17.84 -0.86 18.71
CA LEU A 85 -18.78 -0.69 17.59
C LEU A 85 -18.60 0.67 16.90
N GLU A 86 -18.42 1.73 17.68
CA GLU A 86 -18.15 3.08 17.14
C GLU A 86 -16.83 3.12 16.39
N ARG A 87 -15.78 2.52 16.96
CA ARG A 87 -14.46 2.37 16.35
C ARG A 87 -14.54 1.60 15.02
N TYR A 88 -15.21 0.46 15.02
CA TYR A 88 -15.46 -0.34 13.81
C TYR A 88 -16.15 0.48 12.71
N ARG A 89 -17.27 1.14 13.02
CA ARG A 89 -18.04 1.95 12.06
C ARG A 89 -17.20 3.11 11.50
N THR A 90 -16.41 3.75 12.34
CA THR A 90 -15.54 4.87 11.96
C THR A 90 -14.45 4.40 11.00
N ILE A 91 -13.77 3.30 11.30
CA ILE A 91 -12.74 2.72 10.43
C ILE A 91 -13.31 2.42 9.04
N TYR A 92 -14.46 1.73 8.96
CA TYR A 92 -15.08 1.41 7.67
C TYR A 92 -15.57 2.64 6.90
N LYS A 93 -16.07 3.64 7.60
CA LYS A 93 -16.49 4.91 6.98
C LYS A 93 -15.30 5.66 6.38
N VAL A 94 -14.19 5.74 7.11
CA VAL A 94 -12.96 6.39 6.62
C VAL A 94 -12.39 5.60 5.44
N PHE A 95 -12.30 4.27 5.56
CA PHE A 95 -11.83 3.39 4.49
C PHE A 95 -12.66 3.54 3.21
N GLY A 96 -13.99 3.47 3.32
CA GLY A 96 -14.90 3.63 2.19
C GLY A 96 -14.73 4.98 1.49
N LYS A 97 -14.61 6.07 2.25
CA LYS A 97 -14.35 7.40 1.68
C LYS A 97 -13.02 7.44 0.90
N THR A 98 -11.98 6.80 1.42
CA THR A 98 -10.67 6.75 0.77
C THR A 98 -10.72 5.93 -0.52
N CYS A 99 -11.35 4.76 -0.49
CA CYS A 99 -11.54 3.92 -1.69
C CYS A 99 -12.31 4.63 -2.80
N LEU A 100 -13.34 5.40 -2.45
CA LEU A 100 -14.16 6.14 -3.42
C LEU A 100 -13.45 7.33 -4.07
N LYS A 101 -12.35 7.83 -3.48
CA LYS A 101 -11.54 8.90 -4.09
C LYS A 101 -10.71 8.39 -5.29
N ARG A 102 -10.28 7.13 -5.24
CA ARG A 102 -9.41 6.49 -6.26
C ARG A 102 -9.78 5.02 -6.44
N PRO A 103 -10.99 4.70 -6.93
CA PRO A 103 -11.48 3.33 -7.00
C PRO A 103 -10.60 2.41 -7.86
N GLU A 104 -9.99 2.93 -8.91
CA GLU A 104 -9.05 2.21 -9.78
C GLU A 104 -7.83 1.69 -9.01
N ILE A 105 -7.26 2.50 -8.11
CA ILE A 105 -6.09 2.14 -7.30
C ILE A 105 -6.45 1.03 -6.30
N PHE A 106 -7.57 1.21 -5.61
CA PHE A 106 -8.03 0.24 -4.61
C PHE A 106 -8.52 -1.07 -5.24
N TYR A 107 -8.96 -1.02 -6.52
CA TYR A 107 -9.22 -2.23 -7.30
C TYR A 107 -7.93 -3.07 -7.47
N TYR A 108 -6.81 -2.47 -7.87
CA TYR A 108 -5.53 -3.17 -7.97
C TYR A 108 -5.08 -3.76 -6.64
N LEU A 109 -5.22 -3.02 -5.55
CA LEU A 109 -4.82 -3.48 -4.22
C LEU A 109 -5.63 -4.70 -3.73
N PHE A 110 -6.95 -4.70 -3.91
CA PHE A 110 -7.82 -5.68 -3.25
C PHE A 110 -8.43 -6.72 -4.18
N TYR A 111 -8.50 -6.46 -5.48
CA TYR A 111 -9.14 -7.34 -6.47
C TYR A 111 -8.23 -7.74 -7.62
N GLY A 112 -7.05 -7.15 -7.74
CA GLY A 112 -6.08 -7.45 -8.78
C GLY A 112 -5.45 -8.84 -8.65
N LYS A 113 -4.66 -9.19 -9.63
CA LYS A 113 -3.92 -10.47 -9.77
C LYS A 113 -3.07 -10.80 -8.53
N TYR A 114 -2.53 -9.79 -7.86
CA TYR A 114 -1.62 -9.93 -6.72
C TYR A 114 -2.32 -9.97 -5.36
N LYS A 115 -3.65 -10.04 -5.31
CA LYS A 115 -4.43 -10.12 -4.06
C LYS A 115 -3.84 -11.14 -3.07
N LYS A 116 -3.49 -12.34 -3.53
CA LYS A 116 -2.89 -13.39 -2.68
C LYS A 116 -1.49 -13.07 -2.14
N LYS A 117 -0.79 -12.13 -2.78
CA LYS A 117 0.55 -11.67 -2.37
C LYS A 117 0.51 -10.36 -1.58
N LEU A 118 -0.66 -9.77 -1.38
CA LEU A 118 -0.82 -8.44 -0.78
C LEU A 118 -0.14 -8.34 0.60
N LYS A 119 -0.30 -9.35 1.46
CA LYS A 119 0.38 -9.41 2.76
C LYS A 119 1.90 -9.26 2.64
N ASN A 120 2.51 -9.95 1.67
CA ASN A 120 3.95 -9.85 1.43
C ASN A 120 4.34 -8.47 0.86
N VAL A 121 3.51 -7.90 -0.03
CA VAL A 121 3.72 -6.55 -0.58
C VAL A 121 3.66 -5.52 0.54
N ILE A 122 2.67 -5.59 1.42
CA ILE A 122 2.52 -4.71 2.59
C ILE A 122 3.76 -4.78 3.49
N SER A 123 4.22 -5.98 3.84
CA SER A 123 5.40 -6.16 4.69
C SER A 123 6.65 -5.53 4.07
N ILE A 124 6.88 -5.76 2.78
CA ILE A 124 8.03 -5.17 2.07
C ILE A 124 7.88 -3.66 1.94
N TYR A 125 6.67 -3.17 1.62
CA TYR A 125 6.43 -1.75 1.45
C TYR A 125 6.76 -0.95 2.71
N TYR A 126 6.27 -1.38 3.87
CA TYR A 126 6.57 -0.70 5.14
C TYR A 126 8.00 -0.93 5.64
N GLU A 127 8.71 -1.96 5.15
CA GLU A 127 10.17 -2.08 5.33
C GLU A 127 10.92 -1.02 4.51
N LEU A 128 10.41 -0.64 3.32
CA LEU A 128 10.99 0.39 2.45
C LEU A 128 10.59 1.81 2.87
N PHE A 129 9.37 2.00 3.38
CA PHE A 129 8.77 3.28 3.75
C PHE A 129 8.21 3.23 5.18
N PRO A 130 9.06 3.07 6.20
CA PRO A 130 8.60 2.91 7.59
C PRO A 130 7.82 4.12 8.10
N ASP A 131 8.17 5.33 7.66
CA ASP A 131 7.52 6.57 8.06
C ASP A 131 6.08 6.71 7.54
N GLU A 132 5.68 5.87 6.59
CA GLU A 132 4.32 5.88 6.04
C GLU A 132 3.34 5.03 6.83
N LEU A 133 3.82 4.20 7.77
CA LEU A 133 2.95 3.38 8.63
C LEU A 133 2.24 4.20 9.72
N GLY A 134 2.81 5.35 10.13
CA GLY A 134 2.29 6.17 11.23
C GLY A 134 2.58 5.60 12.62
N HIS A 135 2.01 6.23 13.65
CA HIS A 135 2.12 5.82 15.04
C HIS A 135 0.72 5.39 15.53
N HIS A 136 0.39 4.12 15.34
CA HIS A 136 -0.90 3.57 15.75
C HIS A 136 -0.76 2.55 16.88
N ASP A 137 -1.87 2.27 17.58
CA ASP A 137 -1.98 1.13 18.48
C ASP A 137 -1.63 -0.17 17.73
N ASP A 138 -1.16 -1.16 18.47
CA ASP A 138 -0.79 -2.48 17.93
C ASP A 138 -1.92 -3.12 17.09
N ASP A 139 -3.18 -2.88 17.46
CA ASP A 139 -4.35 -3.42 16.74
C ASP A 139 -4.57 -2.75 15.39
N ILE A 140 -4.35 -1.44 15.29
CA ILE A 140 -4.39 -0.71 14.02
C ILE A 140 -3.23 -1.17 13.13
N ILE A 141 -2.04 -1.34 13.68
CA ILE A 141 -0.87 -1.86 12.94
C ILE A 141 -1.16 -3.27 12.42
N LYS A 142 -1.73 -4.16 13.24
CA LYS A 142 -2.14 -5.49 12.79
C LYS A 142 -3.17 -5.41 11.67
N MET A 143 -4.20 -4.58 11.81
CA MET A 143 -5.22 -4.36 10.80
C MET A 143 -4.61 -3.93 9.46
N LEU A 144 -3.69 -2.96 9.48
CA LEU A 144 -3.05 -2.42 8.28
C LEU A 144 -2.10 -3.42 7.61
N THR A 145 -1.46 -4.30 8.39
CA THR A 145 -0.44 -5.23 7.90
C THR A 145 -0.96 -6.62 7.55
N GLN A 146 -2.18 -6.98 7.94
CA GLN A 146 -2.73 -8.33 7.69
C GLN A 146 -3.09 -8.60 6.23
N GLY A 147 -3.38 -7.57 5.43
CA GLY A 147 -3.57 -7.69 3.98
C GLY A 147 -4.83 -8.43 3.52
N GLU A 148 -5.56 -9.09 4.42
CA GLU A 148 -6.82 -9.77 4.14
C GLU A 148 -7.97 -9.08 4.86
N ILE A 149 -9.04 -8.76 4.12
CA ILE A 149 -10.21 -8.04 4.65
C ILE A 149 -10.85 -8.81 5.81
N MET A 150 -10.96 -10.14 5.72
CA MET A 150 -11.57 -10.96 6.76
C MET A 150 -10.71 -11.03 8.04
N GLU A 151 -9.39 -11.16 7.94
CA GLU A 151 -8.49 -11.15 9.10
C GLU A 151 -8.51 -9.78 9.77
N ARG A 152 -8.57 -8.72 8.98
CA ARG A 152 -8.76 -7.36 9.47
C ARG A 152 -10.07 -7.22 10.27
N ASP A 153 -11.17 -7.74 9.74
CA ASP A 153 -12.49 -7.65 10.38
C ASP A 153 -12.51 -8.41 11.71
N LEU A 154 -11.88 -9.58 11.76
CA LEU A 154 -11.75 -10.37 12.98
C LEU A 154 -10.89 -9.67 14.04
N SER A 155 -9.81 -9.00 13.66
CA SER A 155 -8.97 -8.25 14.61
C SER A 155 -9.70 -7.08 15.26
N LEU A 156 -10.67 -6.48 14.56
CA LEU A 156 -11.50 -5.38 15.06
C LEU A 156 -12.63 -5.83 16.00
N ILE A 157 -13.08 -7.09 15.86
CA ILE A 157 -14.18 -7.64 16.68
C ILE A 157 -13.65 -8.17 18.03
N HIS A 158 -12.37 -8.51 18.13
CA HIS A 158 -11.74 -9.06 19.32
C HIS A 158 -11.15 -8.00 20.28
N ILE A 159 -11.47 -6.73 20.06
CA ILE A 159 -11.07 -5.64 20.99
C ILE A 159 -12.03 -5.57 22.17
#